data_c38ed0c860113c74e804b071e89fba28
#
_entry.id   c38ed0c860113c74e804b071e89fba28
#
_cell.length_a   1.000
_cell.length_b   1.000
_cell.length_c   1.000
_cell.angle_alpha   90.00
_cell.angle_beta   90.00
_cell.angle_gamma   90.00
#
_symmetry.space_group_name_H-M   'P 1'
#
loop_
_entity.id
_entity.type
_entity.pdbx_description
1 polymer ?
#
loop_
_entity_poly.entity_id
_entity_poly.type
_entity_poly.pdbx_seq_one_letter_code
_entity_poly.pdbx_strand_id
1 'polypeptide(L)'
;MKKGIIGRKLGMTQIFDEKGNVIPVTVIEAGPCVVAQVKTVETDGYNALQLGFGEVKSKHINKPEAGHFAKSKIENKKHLREFRLDSIEGVKVGDEIKADVFAAGENVDIQGISKGKGFQCVIKRHGQHRGPMGHGSMYHRRPGSMGPTSTPGRVFKGKKLPGHMGRVLVTIQNLDIVRVDMDKNVILVKGSVPGAKGAILKIKSSVKAN
;
A
#
# COMPACT_ATOMS: atom_id res chain seq x y z
N MET A 1 13.49 7.47 6.87
CA MET A 1 13.23 6.43 5.82
C MET A 1 14.31 6.55 4.75
N LYS A 2 15.01 5.46 4.46
CA LYS A 2 16.21 5.49 3.60
C LYS A 2 15.90 5.35 2.09
N LYS A 3 14.95 4.50 1.73
CA LYS A 3 14.63 4.15 0.33
C LYS A 3 13.12 4.04 0.11
N GLY A 4 12.64 4.29 -1.10
CA GLY A 4 11.23 4.10 -1.45
C GLY A 4 10.98 4.06 -2.95
N ILE A 5 10.03 3.22 -3.39
CA ILE A 5 9.63 3.10 -4.80
C ILE A 5 8.13 2.80 -4.92
N ILE A 6 7.54 3.15 -6.05
CA ILE A 6 6.18 2.74 -6.41
C ILE A 6 6.24 1.43 -7.18
N GLY A 7 5.36 0.49 -6.83
CA GLY A 7 5.22 -0.75 -7.56
C GLY A 7 3.78 -1.10 -7.87
N ARG A 8 3.59 -2.08 -8.74
CA ARG A 8 2.31 -2.66 -9.12
C ARG A 8 2.30 -4.15 -8.78
N LYS A 9 1.31 -4.60 -8.01
CA LYS A 9 1.13 -6.03 -7.71
C LYS A 9 0.77 -6.80 -8.98
N LEU A 10 1.62 -7.71 -9.40
CA LEU A 10 1.33 -8.59 -10.54
C LEU A 10 0.55 -9.83 -10.12
N GLY A 11 0.87 -10.41 -8.98
CA GLY A 11 0.22 -11.62 -8.48
C GLY A 11 0.98 -12.25 -7.34
N MET A 12 0.64 -13.50 -7.04
CA MET A 12 1.37 -14.33 -6.09
C MET A 12 1.76 -15.65 -6.75
N THR A 13 2.91 -16.16 -6.36
CA THR A 13 3.44 -17.46 -6.76
C THR A 13 4.22 -18.05 -5.60
N GLN A 14 4.87 -19.18 -5.83
CA GLN A 14 5.77 -19.81 -4.89
C GLN A 14 7.12 -20.06 -5.57
N ILE A 15 8.15 -20.05 -4.77
CA ILE A 15 9.51 -20.43 -5.15
C ILE A 15 10.03 -21.44 -4.14
N PHE A 16 11.04 -22.17 -4.52
CA PHE A 16 11.69 -23.17 -3.65
C PHE A 16 13.06 -22.64 -3.24
N ASP A 17 13.42 -22.83 -2.00
CA ASP A 17 14.78 -22.59 -1.53
C ASP A 17 15.70 -23.77 -1.89
N GLU A 18 17.00 -23.64 -1.62
CA GLU A 18 17.97 -24.70 -1.87
C GLU A 18 17.73 -25.99 -1.06
N LYS A 19 16.95 -25.89 0.03
CA LYS A 19 16.56 -27.01 0.88
C LYS A 19 15.24 -27.65 0.47
N GLY A 20 14.61 -27.16 -0.61
CA GLY A 20 13.33 -27.65 -1.11
C GLY A 20 12.09 -27.10 -0.37
N ASN A 21 12.25 -26.13 0.56
CA ASN A 21 11.11 -25.52 1.24
C ASN A 21 10.38 -24.56 0.31
N VAL A 22 9.05 -24.57 0.38
CA VAL A 22 8.19 -23.66 -0.39
C VAL A 22 8.14 -22.29 0.26
N ILE A 23 8.51 -21.26 -0.47
CA ILE A 23 8.41 -19.87 -0.05
C ILE A 23 7.29 -19.20 -0.86
N PRO A 24 6.14 -18.83 -0.26
CA PRO A 24 5.11 -18.07 -0.94
C PRO A 24 5.59 -16.65 -1.16
N VAL A 25 5.49 -16.15 -2.40
CA VAL A 25 5.95 -14.81 -2.76
C VAL A 25 4.90 -14.02 -3.51
N THR A 26 4.89 -12.72 -3.28
CA THR A 26 4.19 -11.76 -4.11
C THR A 26 5.15 -11.16 -5.13
N VAL A 27 4.74 -11.17 -6.38
CA VAL A 27 5.47 -10.57 -7.51
C VAL A 27 5.00 -9.12 -7.66
N ILE A 28 5.94 -8.18 -7.56
CA ILE A 28 5.68 -6.76 -7.66
C ILE A 28 6.58 -6.17 -8.74
N GLU A 29 6.00 -5.55 -9.74
CA GLU A 29 6.69 -4.70 -10.69
C GLU A 29 7.05 -3.40 -9.99
N ALA A 30 8.34 -3.13 -9.79
CA ALA A 30 8.88 -2.02 -9.03
C ALA A 30 9.65 -1.08 -9.96
N GLY A 31 8.99 -0.02 -10.40
CA GLY A 31 9.56 0.94 -11.36
C GLY A 31 9.43 0.50 -12.84
N PRO A 32 10.08 1.24 -13.77
CA PRO A 32 10.82 2.46 -13.51
C PRO A 32 9.95 3.60 -12.99
N CYS A 33 10.46 4.31 -11.98
CA CYS A 33 9.81 5.50 -11.44
C CYS A 33 10.65 6.74 -11.76
N VAL A 34 10.00 7.81 -12.23
CA VAL A 34 10.68 9.08 -12.53
C VAL A 34 10.49 10.05 -11.38
N VAL A 35 11.54 10.75 -11.00
CA VAL A 35 11.48 11.81 -9.97
C VAL A 35 10.79 13.04 -10.56
N ALA A 36 9.55 13.29 -10.14
CA ALA A 36 8.75 14.41 -10.62
C ALA A 36 9.07 15.72 -9.90
N GLN A 37 9.38 15.65 -8.61
CA GLN A 37 9.73 16.80 -7.81
C GLN A 37 10.64 16.37 -6.64
N VAL A 38 11.61 17.21 -6.34
CA VAL A 38 12.44 17.12 -5.14
C VAL A 38 11.97 18.21 -4.19
N LYS A 39 11.62 17.84 -2.97
CA LYS A 39 11.19 18.76 -1.89
C LYS A 39 12.27 18.85 -0.85
N THR A 40 12.63 20.08 -0.46
CA THR A 40 13.67 20.37 0.52
C THR A 40 13.09 21.07 1.75
N VAL A 41 13.82 21.03 2.85
CA VAL A 41 13.41 21.73 4.09
C VAL A 41 13.26 23.23 3.85
N GLU A 42 14.09 23.82 2.99
CA GLU A 42 14.07 25.26 2.71
C GLU A 42 12.82 25.72 1.96
N THR A 43 12.36 24.91 0.99
CA THR A 43 11.22 25.28 0.12
C THR A 43 9.89 24.75 0.61
N ASP A 44 9.87 23.52 1.12
CA ASP A 44 8.64 22.77 1.46
C ASP A 44 8.52 22.43 2.95
N GLY A 45 9.57 22.71 3.76
CA GLY A 45 9.61 22.44 5.20
C GLY A 45 9.96 20.98 5.56
N TYR A 46 10.21 20.10 4.57
CA TYR A 46 10.63 18.72 4.78
C TYR A 46 11.29 18.13 3.54
N ASN A 47 12.10 17.11 3.73
CA ASN A 47 12.75 16.37 2.64
C ASN A 47 11.85 15.26 2.10
N ALA A 48 11.58 15.29 0.78
CA ALA A 48 10.83 14.24 0.11
C ALA A 48 11.11 14.19 -1.39
N LEU A 49 10.90 13.00 -1.98
CA LEU A 49 10.87 12.80 -3.42
C LEU A 49 9.44 12.48 -3.86
N GLN A 50 8.95 13.20 -4.85
CA GLN A 50 7.72 12.85 -5.53
C GLN A 50 8.06 11.99 -6.74
N LEU A 51 7.61 10.75 -6.74
CA LEU A 51 7.85 9.77 -7.78
C LEU A 51 6.62 9.61 -8.67
N GLY A 52 6.86 9.54 -9.99
CA GLY A 52 5.87 9.23 -11.00
C GLY A 52 6.02 7.79 -11.50
N PHE A 53 4.93 7.05 -11.62
CA PHE A 53 4.90 5.66 -12.09
C PHE A 53 3.77 5.41 -13.09
N GLY A 54 4.06 4.59 -14.09
CA GLY A 54 3.13 4.18 -15.13
C GLY A 54 2.84 5.28 -16.16
N GLU A 55 2.77 4.90 -17.40
CA GLU A 55 2.51 5.80 -18.51
C GLU A 55 1.02 6.16 -18.60
N VAL A 56 0.74 7.34 -19.13
CA VAL A 56 -0.61 7.81 -19.40
C VAL A 56 -0.65 8.64 -20.67
N LYS A 57 -1.67 8.40 -21.49
CA LYS A 57 -1.89 9.18 -22.71
C LYS A 57 -2.30 10.61 -22.34
N SER A 58 -1.79 11.60 -23.06
CA SER A 58 -2.05 13.04 -22.81
C SER A 58 -3.54 13.40 -22.74
N LYS A 59 -4.40 12.70 -23.48
CA LYS A 59 -5.85 12.90 -23.45
C LYS A 59 -6.54 12.52 -22.13
N HIS A 60 -5.85 11.79 -21.25
CA HIS A 60 -6.38 11.35 -19.95
C HIS A 60 -5.80 12.13 -18.76
N ILE A 61 -5.07 13.21 -19.05
CA ILE A 61 -4.50 14.09 -18.03
C ILE A 61 -5.23 15.43 -18.03
N ASN A 62 -5.52 15.94 -16.83
CA ASN A 62 -6.08 17.25 -16.64
C ASN A 62 -5.03 18.35 -16.86
N LYS A 63 -5.47 19.57 -17.27
CA LYS A 63 -4.57 20.71 -17.52
C LYS A 63 -3.63 21.03 -16.34
N PRO A 64 -4.10 21.05 -15.06
CA PRO A 64 -3.22 21.29 -13.90
C PRO A 64 -2.12 20.24 -13.74
N GLU A 65 -2.46 18.95 -13.91
CA GLU A 65 -1.49 17.85 -13.84
C GLU A 65 -0.48 17.93 -14.97
N ALA A 66 -0.93 18.20 -16.21
CA ALA A 66 -0.04 18.42 -17.35
C ALA A 66 0.93 19.58 -17.10
N GLY A 67 0.46 20.70 -16.51
CA GLY A 67 1.29 21.82 -16.12
C GLY A 67 2.36 21.45 -15.06
N HIS A 68 2.01 20.59 -14.11
CA HIS A 68 2.96 20.08 -13.11
C HIS A 68 4.10 19.28 -13.76
N PHE A 69 3.79 18.37 -14.68
CA PHE A 69 4.79 17.59 -15.41
C PHE A 69 5.62 18.46 -16.37
N ALA A 70 4.98 19.42 -17.06
CA ALA A 70 5.66 20.35 -17.95
C ALA A 70 6.69 21.23 -17.21
N LYS A 71 6.37 21.69 -15.99
CA LYS A 71 7.32 22.43 -15.14
C LYS A 71 8.58 21.63 -14.83
N SER A 72 8.43 20.34 -14.65
CA SER A 72 9.53 19.39 -14.37
C SER A 72 10.20 18.84 -15.63
N LYS A 73 9.69 19.17 -16.82
CA LYS A 73 10.17 18.68 -18.14
C LYS A 73 10.21 17.15 -18.23
N ILE A 74 9.25 16.48 -17.62
CA ILE A 74 9.12 15.01 -17.63
C ILE A 74 7.84 14.59 -18.35
N GLU A 75 7.82 13.35 -18.80
CA GLU A 75 6.64 12.74 -19.37
C GLU A 75 5.53 12.56 -18.34
N ASN A 76 4.29 12.60 -18.81
CA ASN A 76 3.12 12.41 -17.97
C ASN A 76 3.09 11.00 -17.36
N LYS A 77 2.96 10.91 -16.05
CA LYS A 77 2.86 9.64 -15.30
C LYS A 77 1.48 9.49 -14.66
N LYS A 78 0.98 8.27 -14.63
CA LYS A 78 -0.36 7.95 -14.15
C LYS A 78 -0.52 8.07 -12.63
N HIS A 79 0.51 7.73 -11.89
CA HIS A 79 0.48 7.69 -10.43
C HIS A 79 1.63 8.51 -9.86
N LEU A 80 1.29 9.53 -9.08
CA LEU A 80 2.24 10.29 -8.28
C LEU A 80 2.15 9.87 -6.83
N ARG A 81 3.28 9.62 -6.18
CA ARG A 81 3.38 9.36 -4.74
C ARG A 81 4.62 10.02 -4.18
N GLU A 82 4.48 10.50 -2.97
CA GLU A 82 5.55 11.15 -2.23
C GLU A 82 6.18 10.19 -1.23
N PHE A 83 7.50 10.25 -1.12
CA PHE A 83 8.31 9.50 -0.17
C PHE A 83 9.16 10.48 0.62
N ARG A 84 8.90 10.60 1.92
CA ARG A 84 9.75 11.38 2.82
C ARG A 84 11.01 10.58 3.12
N LEU A 85 12.16 11.17 2.83
CA LEU A 85 13.47 10.55 2.99
C LEU A 85 14.31 11.35 4.00
N ASP A 86 15.24 10.66 4.64
CA ASP A 86 16.14 11.30 5.60
C ASP A 86 17.20 12.14 4.88
N SER A 87 17.68 11.69 3.71
CA SER A 87 18.54 12.45 2.79
C SER A 87 18.03 12.34 1.36
N ILE A 88 18.17 13.41 0.60
CA ILE A 88 17.80 13.53 -0.81
C ILE A 88 19.00 13.94 -1.67
N GLU A 89 20.22 13.87 -1.10
CA GLU A 89 21.43 14.30 -1.79
C GLU A 89 21.69 13.46 -3.06
N GLY A 90 22.11 14.14 -4.11
CA GLY A 90 22.46 13.51 -5.38
C GLY A 90 21.28 13.14 -6.29
N VAL A 91 20.02 13.27 -5.84
CA VAL A 91 18.83 12.98 -6.66
C VAL A 91 18.31 14.24 -7.34
N LYS A 92 18.12 14.18 -8.65
CA LYS A 92 17.62 15.29 -9.47
C LYS A 92 16.23 14.99 -10.03
N VAL A 93 15.51 16.04 -10.39
CA VAL A 93 14.25 15.92 -11.14
C VAL A 93 14.55 15.31 -12.52
N GLY A 94 13.78 14.29 -12.88
CA GLY A 94 13.97 13.52 -14.11
C GLY A 94 14.75 12.21 -13.94
N ASP A 95 15.43 12.00 -12.82
CA ASP A 95 16.15 10.75 -12.55
C ASP A 95 15.18 9.55 -12.50
N GLU A 96 15.63 8.41 -13.02
CA GLU A 96 14.89 7.15 -12.95
C GLU A 96 15.34 6.31 -11.77
N ILE A 97 14.37 5.87 -10.97
CA ILE A 97 14.54 4.93 -9.86
C ILE A 97 13.96 3.57 -10.28
N LYS A 98 14.79 2.54 -10.27
CA LYS A 98 14.46 1.16 -10.65
C LYS A 98 14.48 0.22 -9.44
N ALA A 99 14.22 -1.06 -9.68
CA ALA A 99 14.20 -2.08 -8.63
C ALA A 99 15.57 -2.29 -7.94
N ASP A 100 16.67 -1.85 -8.56
CA ASP A 100 18.05 -1.92 -8.06
C ASP A 100 18.30 -1.17 -6.74
N VAL A 101 17.41 -0.26 -6.38
CA VAL A 101 17.45 0.42 -5.07
C VAL A 101 17.35 -0.57 -3.91
N PHE A 102 16.75 -1.74 -4.12
CA PHE A 102 16.57 -2.79 -3.12
C PHE A 102 17.41 -4.02 -3.44
N ALA A 103 17.93 -4.66 -2.40
CA ALA A 103 18.69 -5.91 -2.50
C ALA A 103 17.91 -7.11 -1.94
N ALA A 104 18.25 -8.31 -2.38
CA ALA A 104 17.74 -9.54 -1.78
C ALA A 104 18.17 -9.63 -0.31
N GLY A 105 17.28 -10.08 0.57
CA GLY A 105 17.49 -10.14 2.02
C GLY A 105 17.17 -8.85 2.77
N GLU A 106 16.90 -7.73 2.08
CA GLU A 106 16.45 -6.51 2.74
C GLU A 106 14.97 -6.65 3.22
N ASN A 107 14.67 -5.97 4.33
CA ASN A 107 13.31 -5.89 4.86
C ASN A 107 12.62 -4.61 4.40
N VAL A 108 11.37 -4.75 3.97
CA VAL A 108 10.56 -3.65 3.46
C VAL A 108 9.21 -3.55 4.13
N ASP A 109 8.68 -2.32 4.18
CA ASP A 109 7.30 -2.02 4.55
C ASP A 109 6.52 -1.73 3.27
N ILE A 110 5.42 -2.44 3.06
CA ILE A 110 4.59 -2.29 1.86
C ILE A 110 3.23 -1.74 2.24
N GLN A 111 2.92 -0.58 1.66
CA GLN A 111 1.67 0.13 1.85
C GLN A 111 0.82 0.07 0.58
N GLY A 112 -0.46 -0.26 0.74
CA GLY A 112 -1.40 -0.32 -0.37
C GLY A 112 -2.85 -0.28 0.08
N ILE A 113 -3.76 -0.11 -0.88
CA ILE A 113 -5.21 -0.13 -0.61
C ILE A 113 -5.67 -1.58 -0.56
N SER A 114 -6.25 -1.99 0.56
CA SER A 114 -6.78 -3.34 0.75
C SER A 114 -7.96 -3.64 -0.18
N LYS A 115 -8.23 -4.93 -0.42
CA LYS A 115 -9.41 -5.35 -1.18
C LYS A 115 -10.69 -4.87 -0.49
N GLY A 116 -11.61 -4.27 -1.24
CA GLY A 116 -12.94 -3.91 -0.74
C GLY A 116 -13.76 -5.16 -0.40
N LYS A 117 -14.55 -5.09 0.66
CA LYS A 117 -15.44 -6.16 1.13
C LYS A 117 -16.90 -5.71 1.21
N GLY A 118 -17.17 -4.49 0.77
CA GLY A 118 -18.51 -3.89 0.82
C GLY A 118 -19.00 -3.63 2.25
N PHE A 119 -20.33 -3.56 2.41
CA PHE A 119 -20.95 -3.46 3.73
C PHE A 119 -20.91 -4.81 4.43
N GLN A 120 -20.35 -4.86 5.62
CA GLN A 120 -20.20 -6.11 6.39
C GLN A 120 -20.88 -5.99 7.77
N CYS A 121 -21.45 -7.11 8.22
CA CYS A 121 -22.00 -7.20 9.56
C CYS A 121 -20.88 -7.27 10.61
N VAL A 122 -21.24 -7.06 11.86
CA VAL A 122 -20.34 -6.99 13.00
C VAL A 122 -19.49 -8.24 13.22
N ILE A 123 -20.02 -9.41 12.84
CA ILE A 123 -19.31 -10.68 12.95
C ILE A 123 -18.04 -10.66 12.08
N LYS A 124 -18.16 -10.35 10.80
CA LYS A 124 -17.00 -10.32 9.88
C LYS A 124 -16.14 -9.08 10.09
N ARG A 125 -16.77 -7.92 10.38
CA ARG A 125 -16.06 -6.65 10.50
C ARG A 125 -15.25 -6.53 11.79
N HIS A 126 -15.79 -7.07 12.89
CA HIS A 126 -15.22 -6.90 14.24
C HIS A 126 -14.96 -8.20 15.00
N GLY A 127 -15.17 -9.36 14.36
CA GLY A 127 -14.94 -10.67 14.97
C GLY A 127 -15.90 -11.00 16.13
N GLN A 128 -17.12 -10.41 16.12
CA GLN A 128 -18.13 -10.72 17.14
C GLN A 128 -18.71 -12.12 16.94
N HIS A 129 -19.14 -12.75 18.04
CA HIS A 129 -19.80 -14.04 17.99
C HIS A 129 -21.23 -13.92 17.42
N ARG A 130 -21.64 -14.97 16.73
CA ARG A 130 -23.05 -15.14 16.30
C ARG A 130 -23.90 -15.61 17.47
N GLY A 131 -25.20 -15.32 17.41
CA GLY A 131 -26.16 -15.91 18.34
C GLY A 131 -26.44 -17.39 18.07
N PRO A 132 -27.25 -18.05 18.93
CA PRO A 132 -27.67 -19.43 18.74
C PRO A 132 -28.37 -19.62 17.38
N MET A 133 -28.12 -20.76 16.74
CA MET A 133 -28.75 -21.09 15.43
C MET A 133 -29.92 -22.05 15.57
N GLY A 134 -30.18 -22.56 16.77
CA GLY A 134 -31.31 -23.45 17.13
C GLY A 134 -32.07 -22.94 18.35
N HIS A 135 -32.88 -23.82 18.97
CA HIS A 135 -33.68 -23.54 20.18
C HIS A 135 -34.63 -22.34 20.03
N GLY A 136 -35.18 -22.10 18.82
CA GLY A 136 -36.12 -21.01 18.53
C GLY A 136 -35.52 -19.60 18.53
N SER A 137 -34.20 -19.48 18.58
CA SER A 137 -33.55 -18.17 18.54
C SER A 137 -33.72 -17.51 17.16
N MET A 138 -34.17 -16.24 17.16
CA MET A 138 -34.20 -15.38 15.96
C MET A 138 -32.98 -14.45 15.91
N TYR A 139 -32.04 -14.59 16.85
CA TYR A 139 -30.87 -13.73 17.00
C TYR A 139 -29.62 -14.36 16.43
N HIS A 140 -29.53 -14.48 15.10
CA HIS A 140 -28.42 -15.18 14.45
C HIS A 140 -27.18 -14.32 14.23
N ARG A 141 -27.34 -13.18 13.56
CA ARG A 141 -26.22 -12.32 13.10
C ARG A 141 -26.38 -10.84 13.45
N ARG A 142 -27.18 -10.53 14.44
CA ARG A 142 -27.49 -9.16 14.86
C ARG A 142 -26.37 -8.56 15.74
N PRO A 143 -26.24 -7.20 15.79
CA PRO A 143 -25.15 -6.52 16.51
C PRO A 143 -25.25 -6.54 18.04
N GLY A 144 -26.40 -6.90 18.61
CA GLY A 144 -26.64 -6.89 20.03
C GLY A 144 -27.12 -5.57 20.61
N SER A 145 -27.05 -5.44 21.92
CA SER A 145 -27.45 -4.24 22.63
C SER A 145 -26.68 -3.01 22.16
N MET A 146 -27.39 -1.88 22.04
CA MET A 146 -26.80 -0.59 21.69
C MET A 146 -26.23 0.19 22.89
N GLY A 147 -26.50 -0.28 24.10
CA GLY A 147 -26.08 0.33 25.37
C GLY A 147 -27.25 0.52 26.33
N PRO A 148 -27.02 1.20 27.47
CA PRO A 148 -28.06 1.56 28.42
C PRO A 148 -29.06 2.54 27.80
N THR A 149 -30.26 2.66 28.40
CA THR A 149 -31.38 3.43 27.85
C THR A 149 -31.34 4.92 28.23
N SER A 150 -31.96 5.28 29.36
CA SER A 150 -32.20 6.68 29.77
C SER A 150 -30.92 7.45 30.08
N THR A 151 -29.93 6.81 30.66
CA THR A 151 -28.61 7.40 30.94
C THR A 151 -27.53 6.52 30.30
N PRO A 152 -26.78 7.02 29.31
CA PRO A 152 -26.61 8.39 28.80
C PRO A 152 -27.60 8.81 27.68
N GLY A 153 -28.61 8.04 27.35
CA GLY A 153 -29.61 8.35 26.29
C GLY A 153 -29.04 8.39 24.86
N ARG A 154 -27.87 7.79 24.64
CA ARG A 154 -27.19 7.78 23.33
C ARG A 154 -26.33 6.52 23.16
N VAL A 155 -26.02 6.19 21.91
CA VAL A 155 -25.00 5.20 21.58
C VAL A 155 -23.62 5.86 21.63
N PHE A 156 -22.68 5.27 22.35
CA PHE A 156 -21.32 5.81 22.49
C PHE A 156 -20.55 5.77 21.16
N LYS A 157 -19.66 6.76 20.99
CA LYS A 157 -18.69 6.77 19.88
C LYS A 157 -17.82 5.50 19.97
N GLY A 158 -17.41 4.97 18.82
CA GLY A 158 -16.57 3.77 18.75
C GLY A 158 -17.34 2.45 18.92
N LYS A 159 -18.65 2.44 19.12
CA LYS A 159 -19.46 1.22 19.13
C LYS A 159 -19.22 0.40 17.86
N LYS A 160 -18.88 -0.87 18.02
CA LYS A 160 -18.60 -1.81 16.92
C LYS A 160 -19.91 -2.20 16.21
N LEU A 161 -20.22 -1.51 15.12
CA LEU A 161 -21.43 -1.70 14.32
C LEU A 161 -21.13 -2.14 12.89
N PRO A 162 -22.14 -2.65 12.13
CA PRO A 162 -21.99 -2.94 10.71
C PRO A 162 -21.54 -1.71 9.93
N GLY A 163 -20.92 -1.91 8.78
CA GLY A 163 -20.51 -0.82 7.93
C GLY A 163 -19.52 -1.25 6.86
N HIS A 164 -18.98 -0.28 6.14
CA HIS A 164 -18.00 -0.49 5.10
C HIS A 164 -16.75 -1.19 5.66
N MET A 165 -16.26 -2.19 4.94
CA MET A 165 -15.04 -2.93 5.27
C MET A 165 -14.13 -3.05 4.05
N GLY A 166 -12.82 -2.95 4.26
CA GLY A 166 -11.84 -2.96 3.18
C GLY A 166 -11.75 -1.63 2.42
N ARG A 167 -10.99 -1.61 1.31
CA ARG A 167 -10.64 -0.43 0.52
C ARG A 167 -10.06 0.71 1.39
N VAL A 168 -9.29 0.33 2.37
CA VAL A 168 -8.56 1.24 3.27
C VAL A 168 -7.07 1.09 3.04
N LEU A 169 -6.31 2.14 3.31
CA LEU A 169 -4.86 2.12 3.25
C LEU A 169 -4.32 1.26 4.38
N VAL A 170 -3.54 0.24 4.05
CA VAL A 170 -2.93 -0.72 4.99
C VAL A 170 -1.44 -0.81 4.71
N THR A 171 -0.64 -0.87 5.76
CA THR A 171 0.80 -1.12 5.68
C THR A 171 1.10 -2.47 6.32
N ILE A 172 1.77 -3.35 5.58
CA ILE A 172 2.37 -4.57 6.11
C ILE A 172 3.85 -4.28 6.28
N GLN A 173 4.33 -4.47 7.48
CA GLN A 173 5.70 -4.15 7.87
C GLN A 173 6.60 -5.38 7.86
N ASN A 174 7.89 -5.14 7.69
CA ASN A 174 8.95 -6.12 7.88
C ASN A 174 8.80 -7.36 6.98
N LEU A 175 8.58 -7.15 5.69
CA LEU A 175 8.53 -8.21 4.69
C LEU A 175 9.91 -8.41 4.06
N ASP A 176 10.34 -9.66 3.93
CA ASP A 176 11.64 -10.02 3.35
C ASP A 176 11.57 -9.96 1.81
N ILE A 177 12.56 -9.33 1.19
CA ILE A 177 12.80 -9.42 -0.26
C ILE A 177 13.57 -10.71 -0.52
N VAL A 178 12.96 -11.63 -1.27
CA VAL A 178 13.59 -12.91 -1.59
C VAL A 178 14.50 -12.79 -2.81
N ARG A 179 14.06 -12.05 -3.83
CA ARG A 179 14.79 -11.88 -5.07
C ARG A 179 14.43 -10.55 -5.74
N VAL A 180 15.40 -9.92 -6.39
CA VAL A 180 15.22 -8.77 -7.27
C VAL A 180 15.65 -9.18 -8.68
N ASP A 181 14.80 -8.93 -9.66
CA ASP A 181 15.06 -9.13 -11.09
C ASP A 181 15.15 -7.75 -11.74
N MET A 182 16.36 -7.35 -12.10
CA MET A 182 16.62 -6.02 -12.64
C MET A 182 16.19 -5.88 -14.09
N ASP A 183 16.27 -6.94 -14.89
CA ASP A 183 15.91 -6.92 -16.31
C ASP A 183 14.41 -6.65 -16.51
N LYS A 184 13.60 -7.22 -15.61
CA LYS A 184 12.14 -7.08 -15.63
C LYS A 184 11.61 -6.03 -14.66
N ASN A 185 12.47 -5.36 -13.89
CA ASN A 185 12.10 -4.46 -12.79
C ASN A 185 11.08 -5.09 -11.82
N VAL A 186 11.35 -6.32 -11.37
CA VAL A 186 10.47 -7.09 -10.51
C VAL A 186 11.13 -7.40 -9.17
N ILE A 187 10.36 -7.24 -8.09
CA ILE A 187 10.75 -7.62 -6.74
C ILE A 187 9.85 -8.75 -6.26
N LEU A 188 10.44 -9.84 -5.77
CA LEU A 188 9.74 -10.94 -5.12
C LEU A 188 9.79 -10.76 -3.61
N VAL A 189 8.64 -10.53 -2.99
CA VAL A 189 8.51 -10.32 -1.55
C VAL A 189 7.84 -11.52 -0.91
N LYS A 190 8.38 -12.02 0.18
CA LYS A 190 7.86 -13.16 0.93
C LYS A 190 6.49 -12.82 1.53
N GLY A 191 5.51 -13.67 1.27
CA GLY A 191 4.15 -13.52 1.81
C GLY A 191 3.22 -12.65 0.99
N SER A 192 2.14 -12.18 1.61
CA SER A 192 1.07 -11.42 0.96
C SER A 192 1.25 -9.92 1.15
N VAL A 193 0.81 -9.15 0.15
CA VAL A 193 0.78 -7.68 0.21
C VAL A 193 -0.65 -7.16 0.00
N PRO A 194 -0.97 -5.94 0.44
CA PRO A 194 -2.31 -5.37 0.32
C PRO A 194 -2.78 -5.29 -1.14
N GLY A 195 -4.09 -5.32 -1.33
CA GLY A 195 -4.72 -5.04 -2.61
C GLY A 195 -4.92 -6.25 -3.52
N ALA A 196 -5.64 -6.02 -4.61
CA ALA A 196 -5.88 -6.96 -5.69
C ALA A 196 -4.70 -7.00 -6.67
N LYS A 197 -4.72 -7.92 -7.64
CA LYS A 197 -3.83 -7.87 -8.80
C LYS A 197 -4.01 -6.53 -9.51
N GLY A 198 -2.91 -5.88 -9.90
CA GLY A 198 -2.90 -4.53 -10.47
C GLY A 198 -2.91 -3.38 -9.45
N ALA A 199 -3.01 -3.66 -8.15
CA ALA A 199 -2.98 -2.61 -7.12
C ALA A 199 -1.62 -1.90 -7.07
N ILE A 200 -1.67 -0.57 -6.90
CA ILE A 200 -0.49 0.26 -6.69
C ILE A 200 -0.04 0.17 -5.24
N LEU A 201 1.25 -0.04 -5.07
CA LEU A 201 1.92 -0.22 -3.79
C LEU A 201 2.99 0.86 -3.60
N LYS A 202 3.19 1.28 -2.35
CA LYS A 202 4.36 2.04 -1.92
C LYS A 202 5.27 1.08 -1.17
N ILE A 203 6.46 0.84 -1.69
CA ILE A 203 7.49 0.00 -1.08
C ILE A 203 8.50 0.93 -0.43
N LYS A 204 8.86 0.68 0.81
CA LYS A 204 9.78 1.51 1.59
C LYS A 204 10.73 0.61 2.38
N SER A 205 11.90 1.12 2.71
CA SER A 205 12.76 0.45 3.71
C SER A 205 11.98 0.26 5.01
N SER A 206 12.13 -0.90 5.65
CA SER A 206 11.43 -1.18 6.90
C SER A 206 11.89 -0.22 8.00
N VAL A 207 10.93 0.22 8.82
CA VAL A 207 11.21 1.03 10.02
C VAL A 207 11.73 0.16 11.17
N LYS A 208 11.43 -1.14 11.13
CA LYS A 208 11.79 -2.12 12.19
C LYS A 208 13.06 -2.92 11.89
N ALA A 209 13.55 -2.90 10.65
CA ALA A 209 14.84 -3.50 10.33
C ALA A 209 15.93 -2.55 10.82
N ASN A 210 16.79 -3.04 11.68
CA ASN A 210 18.00 -2.36 12.16
C ASN A 210 19.05 -2.32 11.05
#